data_8f5a14c34701fecc9be7bd751885fa2d
#
_entry.id   8f5a14c34701fecc9be7bd751885fa2d
#
_cell.length_a   1.000
_cell.length_b   1.000
_cell.length_c   1.000
_cell.angle_alpha   90.00
_cell.angle_beta   90.00
_cell.angle_gamma   90.00
#
_symmetry.space_group_name_H-M   'P 1'
#
loop_
_entity.id
_entity.type
_entity.pdbx_description
1 polymer ?
#
loop_
_entity_poly.entity_id
_entity_poly.type
_entity_poly.pdbx_seq_one_letter_code
_entity_poly.pdbx_strand_id
1 'polypeptide(L)'
;MYSEKGTHSIEVCFSPLSWPLYEKPNALVIVTDIFRASTAICAAFHNEVKSIIPVAEISESEAYKQKGYIVAGERDGKNLDCADFGNSPFNFLDPALKGKTVVMNTTNGTQAIKAASQAGNQVIIGAFINLSAVCRFAMEQEKDVLVFCAGWKNRFSMEDSLFAGATVEQLVVASKGKFHTTCDSAVAAADLWLMAKGNLLGYIEKAAHRHRLKKMCLDDVLEFCLTFDFTSALPVLENGKLVDQRTLK
;
A
#
# COMPACT_ATOMS: atom_id res chain seq x y z
N MET A 1 -9.91 -20.56 -9.36
CA MET A 1 -8.82 -19.68 -8.91
C MET A 1 -7.61 -20.45 -8.41
N TYR A 2 -7.78 -21.45 -7.52
CA TYR A 2 -6.69 -22.38 -7.17
C TYR A 2 -6.17 -23.10 -8.44
N SER A 3 -4.87 -23.07 -8.69
CA SER A 3 -4.23 -23.71 -9.82
C SER A 3 -2.76 -23.97 -9.49
N GLU A 4 -2.27 -25.12 -9.86
CA GLU A 4 -0.84 -25.46 -9.81
C GLU A 4 -0.13 -25.15 -11.15
N LYS A 5 -0.88 -24.61 -12.13
CA LYS A 5 -0.36 -24.31 -13.47
C LYS A 5 -0.11 -22.81 -13.59
N GLY A 6 1.13 -22.43 -13.65
CA GLY A 6 1.61 -21.06 -13.82
C GLY A 6 3.12 -21.00 -13.58
N THR A 7 3.78 -19.97 -14.08
CA THR A 7 5.23 -19.78 -13.89
C THR A 7 5.55 -19.05 -12.60
N HIS A 8 4.61 -18.22 -12.11
CA HIS A 8 4.80 -17.39 -10.93
C HIS A 8 3.62 -17.54 -9.96
N SER A 9 3.92 -17.56 -8.67
CA SER A 9 2.90 -17.59 -7.63
C SER A 9 2.45 -16.18 -7.23
N ILE A 10 1.18 -16.09 -6.77
CA ILE A 10 0.70 -14.93 -6.03
C ILE A 10 0.18 -15.39 -4.66
N GLU A 11 0.66 -14.74 -3.61
CA GLU A 11 0.30 -15.00 -2.23
C GLU A 11 -0.15 -13.72 -1.53
N VAL A 12 -0.90 -13.84 -0.43
CA VAL A 12 -1.38 -12.70 0.36
C VAL A 12 -0.99 -12.88 1.82
N CYS A 13 -0.22 -11.95 2.36
CA CYS A 13 0.07 -11.84 3.78
C CYS A 13 -0.88 -10.81 4.42
N PHE A 14 -1.84 -11.28 5.22
CA PHE A 14 -2.91 -10.44 5.77
C PHE A 14 -2.49 -9.52 6.93
N SER A 15 -1.31 -9.75 7.51
CA SER A 15 -0.86 -8.91 8.62
C SER A 15 0.66 -8.99 8.81
N PRO A 16 1.28 -7.94 9.38
CA PRO A 16 2.73 -7.95 9.65
C PRO A 16 3.18 -9.07 10.59
N LEU A 17 2.32 -9.52 11.49
CA LEU A 17 2.65 -10.62 12.41
C LEU A 17 2.92 -11.94 11.66
N SER A 18 2.28 -12.14 10.53
CA SER A 18 2.46 -13.33 9.69
C SER A 18 3.60 -13.18 8.67
N TRP A 19 4.18 -11.98 8.52
CA TRP A 19 5.20 -11.71 7.52
C TRP A 19 6.35 -12.72 7.48
N PRO A 20 6.96 -13.16 8.62
CA PRO A 20 8.06 -14.12 8.59
C PRO A 20 7.71 -15.47 7.95
N LEU A 21 6.43 -15.82 7.86
CA LEU A 21 5.95 -17.06 7.22
C LEU A 21 5.79 -16.93 5.70
N TYR A 22 5.72 -15.70 5.20
CA TYR A 22 5.51 -15.38 3.78
C TYR A 22 6.77 -14.82 3.12
N GLU A 23 7.80 -14.50 3.90
CA GLU A 23 9.03 -13.92 3.41
C GLU A 23 9.68 -14.83 2.36
N LYS A 24 9.85 -14.32 1.15
CA LYS A 24 10.32 -15.08 -0.01
C LYS A 24 11.37 -14.25 -0.75
N PRO A 25 12.62 -14.74 -0.87
CA PRO A 25 13.67 -14.00 -1.57
C PRO A 25 13.32 -13.72 -3.03
N ASN A 26 13.70 -12.56 -3.54
CA ASN A 26 13.51 -12.12 -4.92
C ASN A 26 12.04 -11.96 -5.37
N ALA A 27 11.09 -11.98 -4.45
CA ALA A 27 9.69 -11.70 -4.79
C ALA A 27 9.47 -10.20 -5.06
N LEU A 28 8.42 -9.91 -5.82
CA LEU A 28 7.84 -8.57 -5.87
C LEU A 28 6.84 -8.44 -4.71
N VAL A 29 7.14 -7.56 -3.77
CA VAL A 29 6.26 -7.29 -2.63
C VAL A 29 5.45 -6.04 -2.88
N ILE A 30 4.13 -6.18 -2.89
CA ILE A 30 3.17 -5.08 -3.01
C ILE A 30 2.68 -4.75 -1.59
N VAL A 31 3.19 -3.68 -1.00
CA VAL A 31 2.72 -3.22 0.31
C VAL A 31 1.46 -2.39 0.14
N THR A 32 0.44 -2.70 0.94
CA THR A 32 -0.83 -1.99 0.91
C THR A 32 -1.31 -1.59 2.32
N ASP A 33 -1.73 -0.34 2.45
CA ASP A 33 -2.36 0.30 3.61
C ASP A 33 -3.39 1.29 3.05
N ILE A 34 -4.58 0.79 2.73
CA ILE A 34 -5.60 1.55 1.99
C ILE A 34 -6.07 2.75 2.80
N PHE A 35 -6.23 2.59 4.10
CA PHE A 35 -6.67 3.64 5.00
C PHE A 35 -5.57 4.01 6.02
N ARG A 36 -4.52 4.81 5.60
CA ARG A 36 -4.52 5.71 4.42
C ARG A 36 -3.15 5.78 3.73
N ALA A 37 -2.12 5.12 4.30
CA ALA A 37 -0.72 5.38 3.92
C ALA A 37 -0.44 5.10 2.44
N SER A 38 -0.85 3.93 1.90
CA SER A 38 -0.60 3.61 0.49
C SER A 38 -1.32 4.56 -0.46
N THR A 39 -2.58 4.90 -0.15
CA THR A 39 -3.33 5.88 -0.95
C THR A 39 -2.65 7.25 -0.93
N ALA A 40 -2.19 7.71 0.24
CA ALA A 40 -1.49 8.99 0.38
C ALA A 40 -0.16 9.01 -0.40
N ILE A 41 0.62 7.91 -0.35
CA ILE A 41 1.86 7.76 -1.12
C ILE A 41 1.58 7.84 -2.64
N CYS A 42 0.56 7.12 -3.12
CA CYS A 42 0.19 7.17 -4.53
C CYS A 42 -0.30 8.56 -4.96
N ALA A 43 -1.06 9.26 -4.12
CA ALA A 43 -1.49 10.64 -4.34
C ALA A 43 -0.31 11.62 -4.39
N ALA A 44 0.70 11.42 -3.54
CA ALA A 44 1.93 12.22 -3.54
C ALA A 44 2.66 12.14 -4.90
N PHE A 45 2.82 10.92 -5.44
CA PHE A 45 3.48 10.74 -6.74
C PHE A 45 2.59 11.12 -7.93
N HIS A 46 1.27 11.10 -7.77
CA HIS A 46 0.38 11.77 -8.74
C HIS A 46 0.67 13.27 -8.80
N ASN A 47 0.88 13.91 -7.67
CA ASN A 47 1.24 15.34 -7.53
C ASN A 47 2.73 15.62 -7.79
N GLU A 48 3.47 14.67 -8.37
CA GLU A 48 4.90 14.82 -8.71
C GLU A 48 5.81 15.17 -7.50
N VAL A 49 5.51 14.64 -6.31
CA VAL A 49 6.45 14.64 -5.20
C VAL A 49 7.73 13.92 -5.64
N LYS A 50 8.90 14.50 -5.35
CA LYS A 50 10.19 13.96 -5.81
C LYS A 50 10.50 12.58 -5.20
N SER A 51 10.30 12.46 -3.90
CA SER A 51 10.53 11.20 -3.16
C SER A 51 9.87 11.22 -1.80
N ILE A 52 9.57 10.03 -1.25
CA ILE A 52 9.13 9.87 0.13
C ILE A 52 10.16 9.03 0.87
N ILE A 53 10.57 9.48 2.07
CA ILE A 53 11.44 8.73 2.99
C ILE A 53 10.54 8.10 4.04
N PRO A 54 10.23 6.80 3.96
CA PRO A 54 9.46 6.13 4.99
C PRO A 54 10.33 5.90 6.22
N VAL A 55 9.85 6.32 7.38
CA VAL A 55 10.52 6.10 8.68
C VAL A 55 9.56 5.43 9.65
N ALA A 56 10.08 4.59 10.54
CA ALA A 56 9.26 3.82 11.48
C ALA A 56 9.20 4.46 12.87
N GLU A 57 10.28 5.10 13.29
CA GLU A 57 10.39 5.68 14.63
C GLU A 57 10.08 7.18 14.62
N ILE A 58 9.45 7.68 15.70
CA ILE A 58 9.14 9.11 15.84
C ILE A 58 10.43 9.95 15.91
N SER A 59 11.45 9.45 16.60
CA SER A 59 12.76 10.10 16.69
C SER A 59 13.43 10.32 15.33
N GLU A 60 13.21 9.43 14.35
CA GLU A 60 13.68 9.62 12.99
C GLU A 60 12.97 10.82 12.33
N SER A 61 11.65 10.93 12.53
CA SER A 61 10.84 12.05 12.03
C SER A 61 11.33 13.39 12.61
N GLU A 62 11.58 13.43 13.91
CA GLU A 62 12.12 14.61 14.61
C GLU A 62 13.50 15.02 14.07
N ALA A 63 14.38 14.04 13.87
CA ALA A 63 15.71 14.29 13.31
C ALA A 63 15.65 14.84 11.88
N TYR A 64 14.74 14.35 11.04
CA TYR A 64 14.53 14.91 9.71
C TYR A 64 13.90 16.29 9.75
N LYS A 65 12.96 16.55 10.67
CA LYS A 65 12.35 17.87 10.88
C LYS A 65 13.39 18.93 11.23
N GLN A 66 14.32 18.60 12.15
CA GLN A 66 15.43 19.48 12.52
C GLN A 66 16.36 19.81 11.34
N LYS A 67 16.44 18.91 10.36
CA LYS A 67 17.18 19.13 9.10
C LYS A 67 16.40 19.91 8.04
N GLY A 68 15.21 20.39 8.36
CA GLY A 68 14.36 21.19 7.47
C GLY A 68 13.54 20.40 6.46
N TYR A 69 13.39 19.07 6.64
CA TYR A 69 12.51 18.30 5.77
C TYR A 69 11.04 18.55 6.10
N ILE A 70 10.18 18.40 5.10
CA ILE A 70 8.74 18.32 5.27
C ILE A 70 8.44 16.94 5.87
N VAL A 71 7.70 16.91 6.97
CA VAL A 71 7.33 15.69 7.69
C VAL A 71 5.82 15.50 7.63
N ALA A 72 5.38 14.37 7.11
CA ALA A 72 4.02 13.89 7.20
C ALA A 72 3.97 12.73 8.21
N GLY A 73 3.09 12.78 9.19
CA GLY A 73 3.10 11.72 10.17
C GLY A 73 1.88 11.65 11.07
N GLU A 74 1.54 10.39 11.43
CA GLU A 74 0.49 10.10 12.40
C GLU A 74 0.89 8.92 13.30
N ARG A 75 0.32 8.90 14.49
CA ARG A 75 0.32 7.75 15.38
C ARG A 75 -1.09 7.56 15.93
N ASP A 76 -1.66 6.37 15.72
CA ASP A 76 -3.02 6.03 16.14
C ASP A 76 -4.10 7.02 15.63
N GLY A 77 -3.91 7.56 14.42
CA GLY A 77 -4.81 8.52 13.77
C GLY A 77 -4.63 9.98 14.21
N LYS A 78 -3.69 10.29 15.10
CA LYS A 78 -3.34 11.65 15.50
C LYS A 78 -2.05 12.10 14.84
N ASN A 79 -2.01 13.31 14.36
CA ASN A 79 -0.78 13.86 13.79
C ASN A 79 0.34 13.87 14.84
N LEU A 80 1.57 13.61 14.42
CA LEU A 80 2.75 13.77 15.27
C LEU A 80 3.02 15.26 15.53
N ASP A 81 3.49 15.59 16.72
CA ASP A 81 3.79 16.98 17.08
C ASP A 81 4.86 17.62 16.19
N CYS A 82 5.79 16.83 15.68
CA CYS A 82 6.84 17.29 14.75
C CYS A 82 6.39 17.35 13.28
N ALA A 83 5.21 16.82 12.93
CA ALA A 83 4.75 16.74 11.57
C ALA A 83 4.11 18.07 11.10
N ASP A 84 4.31 18.38 9.82
CA ASP A 84 3.64 19.50 9.15
C ASP A 84 2.17 19.18 8.88
N PHE A 85 1.88 17.89 8.61
CA PHE A 85 0.53 17.37 8.36
C PHE A 85 0.47 15.85 8.59
N GLY A 86 -0.75 15.31 8.60
CA GLY A 86 -1.00 13.87 8.75
C GLY A 86 -0.87 13.08 7.45
N ASN A 87 -1.43 11.86 7.44
CA ASN A 87 -1.40 10.95 6.30
C ASN A 87 -2.67 10.96 5.44
N SER A 88 -3.44 12.06 5.43
CA SER A 88 -4.56 12.20 4.49
C SER A 88 -4.04 12.30 3.05
N PRO A 89 -4.58 11.55 2.09
CA PRO A 89 -4.16 11.67 0.69
C PRO A 89 -4.37 13.07 0.13
N PHE A 90 -5.35 13.83 0.64
CA PHE A 90 -5.61 15.20 0.19
C PHE A 90 -4.48 16.17 0.57
N ASN A 91 -3.78 15.93 1.69
CA ASN A 91 -2.61 16.73 2.04
C ASN A 91 -1.50 16.59 0.99
N PHE A 92 -1.37 15.40 0.39
CA PHE A 92 -0.34 15.13 -0.62
C PHE A 92 -0.70 15.62 -2.02
N LEU A 93 -1.94 16.05 -2.24
CA LEU A 93 -2.36 16.71 -3.48
C LEU A 93 -2.08 18.22 -3.48
N ASP A 94 -1.53 18.78 -2.39
CA ASP A 94 -1.12 20.20 -2.34
C ASP A 94 0.00 20.46 -3.37
N PRO A 95 -0.22 21.38 -4.33
CA PRO A 95 0.79 21.75 -5.33
C PRO A 95 2.13 22.21 -4.74
N ALA A 96 2.15 22.71 -3.50
CA ALA A 96 3.37 23.13 -2.81
C ALA A 96 4.36 21.97 -2.55
N LEU A 97 3.89 20.73 -2.61
CA LEU A 97 4.72 19.54 -2.44
C LEU A 97 5.39 19.05 -3.73
N LYS A 98 5.01 19.58 -4.88
CA LYS A 98 5.62 19.21 -6.17
C LYS A 98 7.13 19.38 -6.15
N GLY A 99 7.86 18.35 -6.55
CA GLY A 99 9.34 18.32 -6.56
C GLY A 99 10.00 18.25 -5.18
N LYS A 100 9.24 18.17 -4.08
CA LYS A 100 9.79 18.09 -2.72
C LYS A 100 10.05 16.64 -2.31
N THR A 101 10.93 16.47 -1.34
CA THR A 101 11.10 15.23 -0.60
C THR A 101 10.31 15.34 0.71
N VAL A 102 9.46 14.36 0.98
CA VAL A 102 8.64 14.28 2.20
C VAL A 102 9.10 13.10 3.03
N VAL A 103 9.27 13.29 4.33
CA VAL A 103 9.47 12.19 5.29
C VAL A 103 8.11 11.74 5.78
N MET A 104 7.84 10.44 5.76
CA MET A 104 6.54 9.89 6.14
C MET A 104 6.67 8.86 7.26
N ASN A 105 5.89 9.07 8.32
CA ASN A 105 5.82 8.15 9.46
C ASN A 105 4.36 7.80 9.75
N THR A 106 4.01 6.51 9.70
CA THR A 106 2.65 6.04 9.97
C THR A 106 2.64 4.84 10.92
N THR A 107 1.52 4.59 11.54
CA THR A 107 1.35 3.51 12.52
C THR A 107 1.64 2.13 11.93
N ASN A 108 1.24 1.87 10.68
CA ASN A 108 1.32 0.54 10.07
C ASN A 108 2.09 0.53 8.74
N GLY A 109 1.75 1.40 7.80
CA GLY A 109 2.28 1.38 6.44
C GLY A 109 3.80 1.47 6.36
N THR A 110 4.43 2.42 7.08
CA THR A 110 5.89 2.59 7.04
C THR A 110 6.63 1.43 7.72
N GLN A 111 6.03 0.80 8.72
CA GLN A 111 6.59 -0.42 9.35
C GLN A 111 6.52 -1.61 8.39
N ALA A 112 5.41 -1.77 7.65
CA ALA A 112 5.28 -2.82 6.64
C ALA A 112 6.31 -2.63 5.50
N ILE A 113 6.52 -1.39 5.02
CA ILE A 113 7.55 -1.07 4.03
C ILE A 113 8.94 -1.46 4.54
N LYS A 114 9.26 -1.10 5.80
CA LYS A 114 10.53 -1.45 6.43
C LYS A 114 10.73 -2.97 6.52
N ALA A 115 9.72 -3.70 6.98
CA ALA A 115 9.77 -5.16 7.07
C ALA A 115 9.99 -5.82 5.70
N ALA A 116 9.23 -5.40 4.68
CA ALA A 116 9.37 -5.91 3.32
C ALA A 116 10.76 -5.65 2.71
N SER A 117 11.37 -4.50 3.02
CA SER A 117 12.68 -4.11 2.48
C SER A 117 13.84 -4.91 3.05
N GLN A 118 13.73 -5.41 4.27
CA GLN A 118 14.79 -6.15 4.95
C GLN A 118 15.08 -7.51 4.30
N ALA A 119 14.11 -8.09 3.62
CA ALA A 119 14.24 -9.37 2.92
C ALA A 119 14.96 -9.27 1.55
N GLY A 120 15.45 -8.09 1.16
CA GLY A 120 16.08 -7.89 -0.15
C GLY A 120 15.11 -7.98 -1.34
N ASN A 121 13.83 -7.83 -1.08
CA ASN A 121 12.78 -7.87 -2.09
C ASN A 121 12.64 -6.54 -2.83
N GLN A 122 12.13 -6.61 -4.05
CA GLN A 122 11.62 -5.43 -4.74
C GLN A 122 10.29 -5.02 -4.12
N VAL A 123 10.21 -3.81 -3.56
CA VAL A 123 9.02 -3.32 -2.86
C VAL A 123 8.35 -2.22 -3.66
N ILE A 124 7.05 -2.36 -3.90
CA ILE A 124 6.20 -1.33 -4.49
C ILE A 124 4.99 -1.04 -3.60
N ILE A 125 4.37 0.11 -3.80
CA ILE A 125 3.18 0.51 -3.04
C ILE A 125 1.95 0.38 -3.93
N GLY A 126 0.95 -0.34 -3.41
CA GLY A 126 -0.33 -0.55 -4.07
C GLY A 126 -1.51 0.01 -3.29
N ALA A 127 -2.43 0.65 -4.02
CA ALA A 127 -3.72 1.11 -3.56
C ALA A 127 -4.75 1.00 -4.71
N PHE A 128 -6.05 1.10 -4.42
CA PHE A 128 -7.06 1.08 -5.50
C PHE A 128 -6.79 2.16 -6.54
N ILE A 129 -6.31 3.33 -6.12
CA ILE A 129 -6.07 4.47 -7.01
C ILE A 129 -4.94 4.25 -8.04
N ASN A 130 -4.15 3.16 -7.93
CA ASN A 130 -3.12 2.79 -8.92
C ASN A 130 -3.12 1.27 -9.26
N LEU A 131 -4.22 0.57 -9.02
CA LEU A 131 -4.32 -0.89 -9.13
C LEU A 131 -3.85 -1.42 -10.50
N SER A 132 -4.31 -0.83 -11.60
CA SER A 132 -3.90 -1.26 -12.95
C SER A 132 -2.40 -1.04 -13.22
N ALA A 133 -1.80 0.01 -12.67
CA ALA A 133 -0.36 0.25 -12.79
C ALA A 133 0.45 -0.81 -12.03
N VAL A 134 0.02 -1.14 -10.81
CA VAL A 134 0.60 -2.21 -9.99
C VAL A 134 0.54 -3.55 -10.70
N CYS A 135 -0.63 -3.95 -11.20
CA CYS A 135 -0.81 -5.24 -11.85
C CYS A 135 -0.04 -5.34 -13.17
N ARG A 136 0.01 -4.26 -13.96
CA ARG A 136 0.81 -4.21 -15.18
C ARG A 136 2.29 -4.42 -14.89
N PHE A 137 2.82 -3.68 -13.92
CA PHE A 137 4.19 -3.80 -13.51
C PHE A 137 4.52 -5.22 -13.01
N ALA A 138 3.66 -5.79 -12.16
CA ALA A 138 3.83 -7.16 -11.68
C ALA A 138 3.90 -8.19 -12.82
N MET A 139 3.06 -8.05 -13.84
CA MET A 139 3.08 -8.92 -15.02
C MET A 139 4.39 -8.83 -15.83
N GLU A 140 5.08 -7.68 -15.78
CA GLU A 140 6.34 -7.44 -16.50
C GLU A 140 7.57 -7.94 -15.74
N GLN A 141 7.50 -8.11 -14.40
CA GLN A 141 8.67 -8.43 -13.57
C GLN A 141 9.13 -9.89 -13.62
N GLU A 142 8.29 -10.82 -14.09
CA GLU A 142 8.62 -12.27 -14.11
C GLU A 142 9.09 -12.80 -12.75
N LYS A 143 8.36 -12.42 -11.69
CA LYS A 143 8.65 -12.78 -10.30
C LYS A 143 7.40 -13.30 -9.62
N ASP A 144 7.60 -14.08 -8.55
CA ASP A 144 6.52 -14.33 -7.59
C ASP A 144 6.06 -13.02 -6.97
N VAL A 145 4.78 -12.90 -6.73
CA VAL A 145 4.13 -11.71 -6.15
C VAL A 145 3.64 -12.02 -4.74
N LEU A 146 3.92 -11.14 -3.82
CA LEU A 146 3.39 -11.18 -2.48
C LEU A 146 2.67 -9.87 -2.17
N VAL A 147 1.37 -9.91 -1.95
CA VAL A 147 0.62 -8.74 -1.46
C VAL A 147 0.70 -8.72 0.06
N PHE A 148 1.33 -7.69 0.60
CA PHE A 148 1.55 -7.52 2.03
C PHE A 148 0.64 -6.43 2.59
N CYS A 149 -0.40 -6.86 3.29
CA CYS A 149 -1.34 -5.99 3.99
C CYS A 149 -0.71 -5.43 5.27
N ALA A 150 -0.62 -4.12 5.39
CA ALA A 150 -0.09 -3.45 6.59
C ALA A 150 -0.97 -3.68 7.82
N GLY A 151 -2.25 -3.92 7.62
CA GLY A 151 -3.19 -4.23 8.67
C GLY A 151 -3.37 -3.09 9.67
N TRP A 152 -3.91 -3.40 10.83
CA TRP A 152 -4.03 -2.48 11.95
C TRP A 152 -3.43 -3.09 13.21
N LYS A 153 -2.30 -2.53 13.69
CA LYS A 153 -1.61 -3.04 14.90
C LYS A 153 -1.42 -4.56 14.83
N ASN A 154 -0.81 -5.02 13.75
CA ASN A 154 -0.54 -6.43 13.45
C ASN A 154 -1.80 -7.32 13.27
N ARG A 155 -2.99 -6.74 13.11
CA ARG A 155 -4.22 -7.49 12.86
C ARG A 155 -4.68 -7.33 11.43
N PHE A 156 -5.53 -8.24 11.00
CA PHE A 156 -6.23 -8.20 9.73
C PHE A 156 -6.95 -6.86 9.49
N SER A 157 -6.86 -6.35 8.28
CA SER A 157 -7.57 -5.18 7.78
C SER A 157 -8.42 -5.56 6.58
N MET A 158 -9.69 -5.20 6.61
CA MET A 158 -10.62 -5.59 5.54
C MET A 158 -10.30 -4.87 4.23
N GLU A 159 -10.04 -3.58 4.29
CA GLU A 159 -9.74 -2.74 3.12
C GLU A 159 -8.47 -3.18 2.40
N ASP A 160 -7.41 -3.53 3.13
CA ASP A 160 -6.17 -4.03 2.55
C ASP A 160 -6.38 -5.40 1.90
N SER A 161 -7.17 -6.26 2.55
CA SER A 161 -7.51 -7.59 2.04
C SER A 161 -8.37 -7.53 0.79
N LEU A 162 -9.24 -6.53 0.67
CA LEU A 162 -10.03 -6.29 -0.55
C LEU A 162 -9.16 -5.84 -1.71
N PHE A 163 -8.19 -4.96 -1.46
CA PHE A 163 -7.20 -4.59 -2.47
C PHE A 163 -6.35 -5.79 -2.89
N ALA A 164 -5.90 -6.60 -1.91
CA ALA A 164 -5.16 -7.83 -2.21
C ALA A 164 -5.97 -8.77 -3.09
N GLY A 165 -7.26 -8.96 -2.80
CA GLY A 165 -8.16 -9.78 -3.60
C GLY A 165 -8.37 -9.26 -5.02
N ALA A 166 -8.50 -7.94 -5.19
CA ALA A 166 -8.57 -7.29 -6.49
C ALA A 166 -7.27 -7.53 -7.30
N THR A 167 -6.12 -7.44 -6.65
CA THR A 167 -4.82 -7.72 -7.27
C THR A 167 -4.70 -9.19 -7.68
N VAL A 168 -5.11 -10.13 -6.83
CA VAL A 168 -5.13 -11.57 -7.14
C VAL A 168 -6.04 -11.84 -8.33
N GLU A 169 -7.27 -11.33 -8.33
CA GLU A 169 -8.22 -11.51 -9.46
C GLU A 169 -7.59 -11.00 -10.76
N GLN A 170 -7.04 -9.78 -10.74
CA GLN A 170 -6.48 -9.15 -11.94
C GLN A 170 -5.27 -9.92 -12.48
N LEU A 171 -4.32 -10.33 -11.62
CA LEU A 171 -3.14 -11.06 -12.06
C LEU A 171 -3.48 -12.48 -12.55
N VAL A 172 -4.33 -13.21 -11.84
CA VAL A 172 -4.67 -14.58 -12.26
C VAL A 172 -5.49 -14.59 -13.54
N VAL A 173 -6.47 -13.67 -13.69
CA VAL A 173 -7.35 -13.62 -14.88
C VAL A 173 -6.62 -13.01 -16.08
N ALA A 174 -5.95 -11.86 -15.91
CA ALA A 174 -5.35 -11.13 -17.03
C ALA A 174 -4.05 -11.75 -17.55
N SER A 175 -3.34 -12.54 -16.72
CA SER A 175 -2.03 -13.09 -17.08
C SER A 175 -2.07 -14.29 -18.03
N LYS A 176 -3.27 -14.77 -18.40
CA LYS A 176 -3.45 -15.93 -19.29
C LYS A 176 -2.67 -17.17 -18.81
N GLY A 177 -2.66 -17.41 -17.49
CA GLY A 177 -2.00 -18.57 -16.89
C GLY A 177 -0.54 -18.32 -16.46
N LYS A 178 -0.01 -17.11 -16.56
CA LYS A 178 1.32 -16.78 -16.04
C LYS A 178 1.35 -16.81 -14.50
N PHE A 179 0.29 -16.28 -13.85
CA PHE A 179 0.15 -16.31 -12.40
C PHE A 179 -0.84 -17.38 -11.95
N HIS A 180 -0.49 -18.01 -10.83
CA HIS A 180 -1.34 -18.99 -10.14
C HIS A 180 -1.26 -18.78 -8.64
N THR A 181 -2.17 -19.41 -7.89
CA THR A 181 -2.06 -19.44 -6.43
C THR A 181 -2.39 -20.83 -5.89
N THR A 182 -1.58 -21.25 -4.91
CA THR A 182 -1.82 -22.43 -4.05
C THR A 182 -1.99 -22.00 -2.60
N CYS A 183 -2.09 -20.69 -2.35
CA CYS A 183 -2.16 -20.09 -1.03
C CYS A 183 -3.63 -19.79 -0.65
N ASP A 184 -4.13 -20.40 0.42
CA ASP A 184 -5.50 -20.20 0.90
C ASP A 184 -5.81 -18.73 1.21
N SER A 185 -4.83 -17.96 1.70
CA SER A 185 -5.05 -16.52 1.97
C SER A 185 -5.28 -15.73 0.68
N ALA A 186 -4.65 -16.10 -0.44
CA ALA A 186 -4.93 -15.47 -1.72
C ALA A 186 -6.33 -15.81 -2.24
N VAL A 187 -6.76 -17.06 -2.07
CA VAL A 187 -8.13 -17.48 -2.40
C VAL A 187 -9.15 -16.73 -1.55
N ALA A 188 -8.94 -16.68 -0.24
CA ALA A 188 -9.82 -15.97 0.69
C ALA A 188 -9.91 -14.45 0.38
N ALA A 189 -8.78 -13.81 0.03
CA ALA A 189 -8.76 -12.41 -0.38
C ALA A 189 -9.59 -12.18 -1.64
N ALA A 190 -9.43 -13.07 -2.63
CA ALA A 190 -10.19 -13.00 -3.86
C ALA A 190 -11.70 -13.23 -3.66
N ASP A 191 -12.09 -14.16 -2.78
CA ASP A 191 -13.50 -14.39 -2.45
C ASP A 191 -14.11 -13.16 -1.74
N LEU A 192 -13.38 -12.56 -0.79
CA LEU A 192 -13.79 -11.29 -0.16
C LEU A 192 -13.99 -10.18 -1.20
N TRP A 193 -13.07 -10.08 -2.15
CA TRP A 193 -13.16 -9.11 -3.24
C TRP A 193 -14.38 -9.37 -4.13
N LEU A 194 -14.64 -10.60 -4.53
CA LEU A 194 -15.82 -10.97 -5.33
C LEU A 194 -17.13 -10.59 -4.66
N MET A 195 -17.19 -10.69 -3.32
CA MET A 195 -18.35 -10.26 -2.53
C MET A 195 -18.48 -8.73 -2.47
N ALA A 196 -17.40 -7.98 -2.55
CA ALA A 196 -17.35 -6.54 -2.34
C ALA A 196 -17.42 -5.73 -3.63
N LYS A 197 -16.87 -6.24 -4.77
CA LYS A 197 -16.59 -5.47 -5.98
C LYS A 197 -17.83 -4.83 -6.62
N GLY A 198 -19.03 -5.38 -6.41
CA GLY A 198 -20.27 -4.81 -6.91
C GLY A 198 -20.73 -3.54 -6.18
N ASN A 199 -20.33 -3.37 -4.92
CA ASN A 199 -20.60 -2.18 -4.10
C ASN A 199 -19.53 -2.06 -3.01
N LEU A 200 -18.32 -1.64 -3.40
CA LEU A 200 -17.16 -1.60 -2.51
C LEU A 200 -17.37 -0.65 -1.32
N LEU A 201 -17.92 0.54 -1.58
CA LEU A 201 -18.19 1.53 -0.54
C LEU A 201 -19.20 1.00 0.49
N GLY A 202 -20.31 0.40 0.02
CA GLY A 202 -21.29 -0.22 0.91
C GLY A 202 -20.74 -1.43 1.67
N TYR A 203 -19.84 -2.21 1.03
CA TYR A 203 -19.25 -3.37 1.68
C TYR A 203 -18.31 -2.97 2.83
N ILE A 204 -17.54 -1.88 2.67
CA ILE A 204 -16.57 -1.41 3.66
C ILE A 204 -17.23 -0.74 4.89
N GLU A 205 -18.52 -0.39 4.83
CA GLU A 205 -19.24 0.20 5.97
C GLU A 205 -19.19 -0.67 7.23
N LYS A 206 -19.07 -1.98 7.09
CA LYS A 206 -18.94 -2.92 8.22
C LYS A 206 -17.51 -3.04 8.78
N ALA A 207 -16.51 -2.44 8.12
CA ALA A 207 -15.12 -2.58 8.52
C ALA A 207 -14.82 -1.79 9.81
N ALA A 208 -14.06 -2.42 10.69
CA ALA A 208 -13.69 -1.79 11.96
C ALA A 208 -12.88 -0.48 11.77
N HIS A 209 -12.05 -0.41 10.73
CA HIS A 209 -11.25 0.78 10.42
C HIS A 209 -12.14 1.93 9.93
N ARG A 210 -13.16 1.64 9.12
CA ARG A 210 -14.19 2.61 8.72
C ARG A 210 -14.81 3.30 9.95
N HIS A 211 -15.19 2.52 10.95
CA HIS A 211 -15.77 3.05 12.19
C HIS A 211 -14.77 3.87 13.02
N ARG A 212 -13.48 3.51 13.03
CA ARG A 212 -12.43 4.31 13.69
C ARG A 212 -12.25 5.65 13.02
N LEU A 213 -12.13 5.68 11.68
CA LEU A 213 -11.99 6.94 10.93
C LEU A 213 -13.18 7.86 11.18
N LYS A 214 -14.41 7.33 11.15
CA LYS A 214 -15.63 8.11 11.45
C LYS A 214 -15.61 8.74 12.84
N LYS A 215 -15.19 7.97 13.87
CA LYS A 215 -15.08 8.51 15.24
C LYS A 215 -14.05 9.64 15.37
N MET A 216 -13.06 9.68 14.50
CA MET A 216 -12.01 10.69 14.48
C MET A 216 -12.29 11.82 13.47
N CYS A 217 -13.46 11.83 12.81
CA CYS A 217 -13.80 12.76 11.74
C CYS A 217 -12.75 12.78 10.60
N LEU A 218 -12.25 11.60 10.22
CA LEU A 218 -11.24 11.39 9.18
C LEU A 218 -11.77 10.52 8.03
N ASP A 219 -13.08 10.48 7.85
CA ASP A 219 -13.76 9.62 6.88
C ASP A 219 -14.10 10.34 5.56
N ASP A 220 -13.71 11.58 5.42
CA ASP A 220 -13.80 12.38 4.20
C ASP A 220 -13.01 11.81 3.01
N VAL A 221 -11.99 11.00 3.30
CA VAL A 221 -11.09 10.41 2.30
C VAL A 221 -11.54 9.05 1.78
N LEU A 222 -12.59 8.45 2.34
CA LEU A 222 -12.94 7.04 2.07
C LEU A 222 -13.26 6.80 0.59
N GLU A 223 -14.08 7.64 -0.02
CA GLU A 223 -14.44 7.50 -1.43
C GLU A 223 -13.20 7.60 -2.32
N PHE A 224 -12.31 8.54 -2.01
CA PHE A 224 -11.05 8.69 -2.73
C PHE A 224 -10.16 7.44 -2.59
N CYS A 225 -10.01 6.90 -1.38
CA CYS A 225 -9.21 5.70 -1.13
C CYS A 225 -9.75 4.45 -1.86
N LEU A 226 -11.03 4.43 -2.18
CA LEU A 226 -11.70 3.32 -2.89
C LEU A 226 -11.91 3.60 -4.39
N THR A 227 -11.46 4.74 -4.90
CA THR A 227 -11.48 5.08 -6.32
C THR A 227 -10.45 4.23 -7.07
N PHE A 228 -10.82 3.73 -8.27
CA PHE A 228 -9.92 2.94 -9.11
C PHE A 228 -9.14 3.83 -10.06
N ASP A 229 -7.83 3.54 -10.17
CA ASP A 229 -6.97 4.03 -11.24
C ASP A 229 -6.99 5.56 -11.44
N PHE A 230 -7.09 6.31 -10.33
CA PHE A 230 -6.95 7.77 -10.35
C PHE A 230 -5.57 8.21 -10.88
N THR A 231 -4.56 7.36 -10.70
CA THR A 231 -3.19 7.65 -11.12
C THR A 231 -2.49 6.43 -11.71
N SER A 232 -1.56 6.67 -12.62
CA SER A 232 -0.60 5.66 -13.10
C SER A 232 0.74 5.69 -12.33
N ALA A 233 0.85 6.48 -11.28
CA ALA A 233 2.04 6.52 -10.43
C ALA A 233 2.29 5.16 -9.80
N LEU A 234 3.55 4.73 -9.83
CA LEU A 234 3.97 3.46 -9.24
C LEU A 234 5.14 3.71 -8.28
N PRO A 235 4.86 3.87 -6.99
CA PRO A 235 5.91 4.09 -6.01
C PRO A 235 6.71 2.82 -5.80
N VAL A 236 8.03 2.90 -6.01
CA VAL A 236 9.00 1.82 -5.82
C VAL A 236 10.00 2.22 -4.75
N LEU A 237 10.38 1.30 -3.89
CA LEU A 237 11.40 1.54 -2.88
C LEU A 237 12.80 1.35 -3.47
N GLU A 238 13.55 2.44 -3.56
CA GLU A 238 14.92 2.49 -4.07
C GLU A 238 15.84 3.18 -3.05
N ASN A 239 16.89 2.47 -2.61
CA ASN A 239 17.88 3.02 -1.66
C ASN A 239 17.25 3.68 -0.42
N GLY A 240 16.22 3.04 0.16
CA GLY A 240 15.52 3.51 1.36
C GLY A 240 14.55 4.67 1.13
N LYS A 241 14.24 5.03 -0.11
CA LYS A 241 13.26 6.05 -0.48
C LYS A 241 12.27 5.49 -1.48
N LEU A 242 11.03 5.92 -1.37
CA LEU A 242 10.05 5.70 -2.43
C LEU A 242 10.26 6.76 -3.51
N VAL A 243 10.28 6.30 -4.75
CA VAL A 243 10.35 7.11 -5.97
C VAL A 243 9.32 6.60 -6.97
N ASP A 244 8.93 7.41 -7.92
CA ASP A 244 8.04 6.94 -8.97
C ASP A 244 8.81 6.15 -10.02
N GLN A 245 8.41 4.90 -10.28
CA GLN A 245 9.01 4.05 -11.33
C GLN A 245 9.06 4.73 -12.70
N ARG A 246 8.09 5.58 -13.02
CA ARG A 246 8.04 6.33 -14.27
C ARG A 246 9.23 7.28 -14.45
N THR A 247 9.93 7.64 -13.38
CA THR A 247 11.10 8.53 -13.39
C THR A 247 12.44 7.80 -13.40
N LEU A 248 12.42 6.46 -13.24
CA LEU A 248 13.60 5.60 -13.26
C LEU A 248 13.89 5.11 -14.68
N LYS A 249 14.25 6.01 -15.58
CA LYS A 249 14.66 5.66 -16.96
C LYS A 249 16.17 5.77 -17.12
#